data_220e9b99ae030e5c899cb0e4291cb425
#
_entry.id   220e9b99ae030e5c899cb0e4291cb425
#
_cell.length_a   1.000
_cell.length_b   1.000
_cell.length_c   1.000
_cell.angle_alpha   90.00
_cell.angle_beta   90.00
_cell.angle_gamma   90.00
#
_symmetry.space_group_name_H-M   'P 1'
#
loop_
_entity.id
_entity.type
_entity.pdbx_description
1 polymer ?
#
loop_
_entity_poly.entity_id
_entity_poly.type
_entity_poly.pdbx_seq_one_letter_code
_entity_poly.pdbx_strand_id
1 'polypeptide(L)'
;MGEPGHGDDIMSRSTQSAASEFAPTAALCEQHRQIRKLAADLTTMTQQSGFSDTEEFGRLRVAISRALQAHFEAEDRVLGHAMWSKSGMPAALLADWDRRRQRFRMSYSQHVRDWTLADAARDWAAYGRAVALCIGEGETLARFEETEIYPLTA
;
A
#
# COMPACT_ATOMS: atom_id res chain seq x y z
N MET A 1 -14.22 -21.09 66.39
CA MET A 1 -12.94 -21.64 65.97
C MET A 1 -13.20 -22.29 64.61
N GLY A 2 -12.74 -21.74 63.58
CA GLY A 2 -12.97 -22.22 62.22
C GLY A 2 -12.72 -21.09 61.25
N GLU A 3 -11.55 -21.04 60.69
CA GLU A 3 -11.25 -20.17 59.57
C GLU A 3 -12.06 -20.58 58.33
N PRO A 4 -12.49 -19.64 57.50
CA PRO A 4 -12.84 -19.93 56.15
C PRO A 4 -11.74 -19.49 55.20
N GLY A 5 -11.52 -20.37 54.26
CA GLY A 5 -10.54 -20.38 53.22
C GLY A 5 -10.58 -19.21 52.26
N HIS A 6 -9.42 -18.93 51.84
CA HIS A 6 -9.07 -18.16 50.65
C HIS A 6 -9.33 -19.06 49.43
N GLY A 7 -10.22 -18.66 48.59
CA GLY A 7 -10.53 -19.31 47.29
C GLY A 7 -10.69 -18.30 46.22
N ASP A 8 -9.87 -18.44 45.20
CA ASP A 8 -10.14 -18.12 43.81
C ASP A 8 -10.25 -16.66 43.35
N ASP A 9 -9.09 -16.13 43.03
CA ASP A 9 -8.99 -15.02 42.08
C ASP A 9 -7.89 -15.28 41.03
N ILE A 10 -8.05 -16.35 40.23
CA ILE A 10 -7.15 -16.68 39.13
C ILE A 10 -7.99 -17.05 37.88
N MET A 11 -8.86 -16.17 37.41
CA MET A 11 -9.47 -16.31 36.08
C MET A 11 -9.85 -14.96 35.48
N SER A 12 -8.89 -14.13 35.17
CA SER A 12 -9.15 -12.91 34.37
C SER A 12 -7.90 -12.35 33.70
N ARG A 13 -7.04 -13.18 33.15
CA ARG A 13 -5.86 -12.68 32.41
C ARG A 13 -5.59 -13.36 31.06
N SER A 14 -6.56 -14.02 30.45
CA SER A 14 -6.29 -14.79 29.20
C SER A 14 -7.07 -14.34 27.97
N THR A 15 -7.77 -13.21 27.97
CA THR A 15 -8.57 -12.80 26.81
C THR A 15 -8.10 -11.53 26.10
N GLN A 16 -6.94 -10.98 26.45
CA GLN A 16 -6.45 -9.73 25.84
C GLN A 16 -5.31 -9.90 24.82
N SER A 17 -4.87 -11.13 24.54
CA SER A 17 -3.73 -11.37 23.62
C SER A 17 -4.12 -11.71 22.18
N ALA A 18 -5.39 -11.97 21.86
CA ALA A 18 -5.79 -12.39 20.52
C ALA A 18 -6.19 -11.25 19.56
N ALA A 19 -6.27 -10.01 20.04
CA ALA A 19 -6.74 -8.88 19.23
C ALA A 19 -5.61 -8.08 18.54
N SER A 20 -4.34 -8.45 18.76
CA SER A 20 -3.18 -7.68 18.27
C SER A 20 -2.50 -8.30 17.04
N GLU A 21 -2.87 -9.50 16.60
CA GLU A 21 -2.21 -10.20 15.47
C GLU A 21 -2.81 -9.93 14.09
N PHE A 22 -3.93 -9.21 14.02
CA PHE A 22 -4.59 -8.88 12.76
C PHE A 22 -4.07 -7.60 12.06
N ALA A 23 -2.99 -7.00 12.55
CA ALA A 23 -2.65 -5.63 12.22
C ALA A 23 -1.86 -5.37 10.91
N PRO A 24 -0.94 -6.22 10.39
CA PRO A 24 -0.08 -5.79 9.28
C PRO A 24 -0.83 -5.67 7.95
N THR A 25 -1.63 -6.68 7.60
CA THR A 25 -2.33 -6.72 6.30
C THR A 25 -3.52 -5.77 6.24
N ALA A 26 -4.25 -5.58 7.34
CA ALA A 26 -5.31 -4.58 7.42
C ALA A 26 -4.78 -3.16 7.18
N ALA A 27 -3.60 -2.85 7.72
CA ALA A 27 -2.92 -1.58 7.48
C ALA A 27 -2.49 -1.41 6.02
N LEU A 28 -1.98 -2.46 5.37
CA LEU A 28 -1.63 -2.45 3.94
C LEU A 28 -2.86 -2.22 3.06
N CYS A 29 -3.97 -2.89 3.34
CA CYS A 29 -5.23 -2.65 2.63
C CYS A 29 -5.75 -1.21 2.83
N GLU A 30 -5.59 -0.62 4.02
CA GLU A 30 -5.93 0.79 4.24
C GLU A 30 -5.05 1.73 3.43
N GLN A 31 -3.74 1.45 3.34
CA GLN A 31 -2.83 2.22 2.50
C GLN A 31 -3.22 2.12 1.01
N HIS A 32 -3.62 0.94 0.51
CA HIS A 32 -4.18 0.81 -0.85
C HIS A 32 -5.40 1.70 -1.05
N ARG A 33 -6.34 1.75 -0.09
CA ARG A 33 -7.50 2.64 -0.18
C ARG A 33 -7.11 4.11 -0.28
N GLN A 34 -6.13 4.55 0.52
CA GLN A 34 -5.60 5.92 0.45
C GLN A 34 -4.95 6.23 -0.90
N ILE A 35 -4.13 5.31 -1.40
CA ILE A 35 -3.46 5.46 -2.71
C ILE A 35 -4.51 5.53 -3.83
N ARG A 36 -5.52 4.65 -3.82
CA ARG A 36 -6.63 4.68 -4.78
C ARG A 36 -7.38 6.01 -4.76
N LYS A 37 -7.64 6.58 -3.57
CA LYS A 37 -8.28 7.88 -3.44
C LYS A 37 -7.45 8.99 -4.07
N LEU A 38 -6.16 9.06 -3.75
CA LEU A 38 -5.24 10.04 -4.33
C LEU A 38 -5.11 9.88 -5.86
N ALA A 39 -5.08 8.64 -6.34
CA ALA A 39 -5.05 8.33 -7.76
C ALA A 39 -6.34 8.77 -8.48
N ALA A 40 -7.50 8.60 -7.85
CA ALA A 40 -8.78 9.07 -8.37
C ALA A 40 -8.84 10.61 -8.42
N ASP A 41 -8.33 11.29 -7.40
CA ASP A 41 -8.24 12.75 -7.37
C ASP A 41 -7.35 13.26 -8.52
N LEU A 42 -6.19 12.63 -8.74
CA LEU A 42 -5.29 12.95 -9.86
C LEU A 42 -5.95 12.68 -11.22
N THR A 43 -6.64 11.56 -11.36
CA THR A 43 -7.37 11.21 -12.59
C THR A 43 -8.42 12.26 -12.90
N THR A 44 -9.20 12.68 -11.90
CA THR A 44 -10.22 13.73 -12.05
C THR A 44 -9.58 15.04 -12.52
N MET A 45 -8.43 15.40 -11.95
CA MET A 45 -7.70 16.60 -12.36
C MET A 45 -7.23 16.50 -13.82
N THR A 46 -6.69 15.35 -14.26
CA THR A 46 -6.19 15.17 -15.63
C THR A 46 -7.31 15.11 -16.69
N GLN A 47 -8.55 14.89 -16.28
CA GLN A 47 -9.72 14.93 -17.17
C GLN A 47 -10.24 16.34 -17.44
N GLN A 48 -9.79 17.34 -16.68
CA GLN A 48 -10.14 18.73 -16.94
C GLN A 48 -9.45 19.24 -18.21
N SER A 49 -10.09 20.22 -18.87
CA SER A 49 -9.69 20.71 -20.20
C SER A 49 -8.41 21.56 -20.22
N GLY A 50 -7.60 21.54 -19.16
CA GLY A 50 -6.35 22.29 -19.08
C GLY A 50 -5.69 22.18 -17.71
N PHE A 51 -4.43 22.55 -17.70
CA PHE A 51 -3.62 22.65 -16.50
C PHE A 51 -3.92 23.98 -15.79
N SER A 52 -4.76 23.96 -14.76
CA SER A 52 -5.27 25.19 -14.13
C SER A 52 -4.73 25.48 -12.73
N ASP A 53 -4.30 24.46 -11.99
CA ASP A 53 -3.84 24.62 -10.60
C ASP A 53 -2.52 23.88 -10.36
N THR A 54 -1.41 24.64 -10.50
CA THR A 54 -0.05 24.12 -10.32
C THR A 54 0.24 23.70 -8.87
N GLU A 55 -0.31 24.42 -7.90
CA GLU A 55 -0.06 24.15 -6.48
C GLU A 55 -0.76 22.85 -6.05
N GLU A 56 -2.04 22.72 -6.35
CA GLU A 56 -2.82 21.52 -6.05
C GLU A 56 -2.26 20.29 -6.77
N PHE A 57 -1.89 20.43 -8.04
CA PHE A 57 -1.26 19.37 -8.81
C PHE A 57 0.07 18.91 -8.19
N GLY A 58 0.94 19.86 -7.83
CA GLY A 58 2.21 19.56 -7.17
C GLY A 58 2.01 18.87 -5.81
N ARG A 59 1.06 19.38 -5.02
CA ARG A 59 0.69 18.82 -3.72
C ARG A 59 0.21 17.37 -3.84
N LEU A 60 -0.65 17.09 -4.80
CA LEU A 60 -1.22 15.77 -5.03
C LEU A 60 -0.16 14.76 -5.47
N ARG A 61 0.73 15.14 -6.37
CA ARG A 61 1.88 14.30 -6.79
C ARG A 61 2.79 13.93 -5.62
N VAL A 62 3.11 14.89 -4.76
CA VAL A 62 3.90 14.65 -3.55
C VAL A 62 3.17 13.72 -2.60
N ALA A 63 1.86 13.91 -2.41
CA ALA A 63 1.06 13.05 -1.55
C ALA A 63 1.04 11.59 -2.04
N ILE A 64 0.87 11.37 -3.35
CA ILE A 64 0.93 10.03 -3.96
C ILE A 64 2.31 9.40 -3.75
N SER A 65 3.40 10.14 -4.02
CA SER A 65 4.77 9.63 -3.85
C SER A 65 5.05 9.21 -2.41
N ARG A 66 4.62 10.01 -1.43
CA ARG A 66 4.77 9.69 0.00
C ARG A 66 3.94 8.49 0.41
N ALA A 67 2.70 8.39 -0.07
CA ALA A 67 1.83 7.26 0.23
C ALA A 67 2.40 5.95 -0.34
N LEU A 68 2.89 5.95 -1.58
CA LEU A 68 3.55 4.80 -2.20
C LEU A 68 4.84 4.42 -1.47
N GLN A 69 5.66 5.38 -1.10
CA GLN A 69 6.88 5.10 -0.34
C GLN A 69 6.57 4.44 1.01
N ALA A 70 5.65 5.00 1.78
CA ALA A 70 5.24 4.44 3.07
C ALA A 70 4.66 3.03 2.92
N HIS A 71 3.90 2.80 1.85
CA HIS A 71 3.34 1.49 1.53
C HIS A 71 4.45 0.46 1.20
N PHE A 72 5.38 0.78 0.32
CA PHE A 72 6.51 -0.09 0.00
C PHE A 72 7.38 -0.43 1.21
N GLU A 73 7.62 0.54 2.09
CA GLU A 73 8.36 0.31 3.34
C GLU A 73 7.60 -0.61 4.30
N ALA A 74 6.27 -0.51 4.34
CA ALA A 74 5.44 -1.41 5.13
C ALA A 74 5.46 -2.84 4.56
N GLU A 75 5.37 -2.99 3.24
CA GLU A 75 5.48 -4.28 2.56
C GLU A 75 6.86 -4.92 2.72
N ASP A 76 7.94 -4.13 2.65
CA ASP A 76 9.30 -4.65 2.87
C ASP A 76 9.44 -5.27 4.27
N ARG A 77 8.77 -4.72 5.27
CA ARG A 77 8.72 -5.32 6.63
C ARG A 77 7.94 -6.63 6.65
N VAL A 78 6.78 -6.68 5.98
CA VAL A 78 5.94 -7.88 5.89
C VAL A 78 6.66 -8.98 5.10
N LEU A 79 7.24 -8.64 3.94
CA LEU A 79 8.02 -9.55 3.12
C LEU A 79 9.23 -10.09 3.87
N GLY A 80 9.98 -9.22 4.55
CA GLY A 80 11.11 -9.62 5.38
C GLY A 80 10.69 -10.60 6.47
N HIS A 81 9.58 -10.33 7.16
CA HIS A 81 9.03 -11.25 8.15
C HIS A 81 8.62 -12.59 7.52
N ALA A 82 7.90 -12.58 6.40
CA ALA A 82 7.45 -13.78 5.71
C ALA A 82 8.60 -14.66 5.19
N MET A 83 9.73 -14.07 4.79
CA MET A 83 10.93 -14.80 4.37
C MET A 83 11.66 -15.48 5.55
N TRP A 84 11.60 -14.90 6.75
CA TRP A 84 12.27 -15.42 7.95
C TRP A 84 11.38 -16.31 8.81
N SER A 85 10.09 -16.00 8.90
CA SER A 85 9.10 -16.90 9.51
C SER A 85 8.80 -18.00 8.49
N LYS A 86 8.72 -19.24 8.91
CA LYS A 86 8.26 -20.36 8.06
C LYS A 86 6.75 -20.19 7.76
N SER A 87 6.35 -19.01 7.27
CA SER A 87 5.01 -18.74 6.76
C SER A 87 4.80 -19.71 5.59
N GLY A 88 3.79 -20.50 5.54
CA GLY A 88 3.56 -21.50 4.50
C GLY A 88 3.47 -20.94 3.06
N MET A 89 3.96 -19.71 2.83
CA MET A 89 3.94 -19.07 1.51
C MET A 89 4.97 -19.73 0.58
N PRO A 90 4.57 -20.20 -0.62
CA PRO A 90 5.48 -20.80 -1.57
C PRO A 90 6.59 -19.83 -2.01
N ALA A 91 7.84 -20.30 -2.04
CA ALA A 91 8.99 -19.48 -2.44
C ALA A 91 8.84 -18.87 -3.84
N ALA A 92 8.20 -19.60 -4.77
CA ALA A 92 7.91 -19.11 -6.11
C ALA A 92 6.94 -17.92 -6.10
N LEU A 93 5.94 -17.94 -5.23
CA LEU A 93 4.97 -16.85 -5.08
C LEU A 93 5.62 -15.61 -4.46
N LEU A 94 6.47 -15.78 -3.44
CA LEU A 94 7.28 -14.71 -2.87
C LEU A 94 8.16 -14.03 -3.92
N ALA A 95 8.87 -14.83 -4.73
CA ALA A 95 9.72 -14.33 -5.79
C ALA A 95 8.92 -13.61 -6.90
N ASP A 96 7.71 -14.07 -7.22
CA ASP A 96 6.83 -13.39 -8.17
C ASP A 96 6.32 -12.06 -7.62
N TRP A 97 5.91 -12.03 -6.37
CA TRP A 97 5.51 -10.80 -5.69
C TRP A 97 6.63 -9.76 -5.68
N ASP A 98 7.83 -10.14 -5.26
CA ASP A 98 8.98 -9.23 -5.24
C ASP A 98 9.30 -8.67 -6.63
N ARG A 99 9.28 -9.50 -7.69
CA ARG A 99 9.49 -9.05 -9.07
C ARG A 99 8.43 -8.04 -9.53
N ARG A 100 7.15 -8.26 -9.20
CA ARG A 100 6.04 -7.35 -9.56
C ARG A 100 6.20 -6.02 -8.85
N ARG A 101 6.52 -6.03 -7.55
CA ARG A 101 6.78 -4.82 -6.75
C ARG A 101 7.95 -4.02 -7.31
N GLN A 102 9.08 -4.65 -7.58
CA GLN A 102 10.25 -4.00 -8.15
C GLN A 102 9.93 -3.37 -9.52
N ARG A 103 9.23 -4.10 -10.39
CA ARG A 103 8.81 -3.59 -11.70
C ARG A 103 7.96 -2.33 -11.55
N PHE A 104 6.95 -2.35 -10.68
CA PHE A 104 6.10 -1.19 -10.46
C PHE A 104 6.87 -0.01 -9.86
N ARG A 105 7.76 -0.24 -8.88
CA ARG A 105 8.63 0.80 -8.33
C ARG A 105 9.48 1.47 -9.41
N MET A 106 10.04 0.70 -10.32
CA MET A 106 10.83 1.22 -11.44
C MET A 106 9.96 2.01 -12.41
N SER A 107 8.80 1.49 -12.80
CA SER A 107 7.84 2.15 -13.70
C SER A 107 7.35 3.48 -13.12
N TYR A 108 6.96 3.50 -11.83
CA TYR A 108 6.56 4.71 -11.14
C TYR A 108 7.70 5.74 -11.05
N SER A 109 8.91 5.32 -10.71
CA SER A 109 10.07 6.21 -10.66
C SER A 109 10.40 6.81 -12.03
N GLN A 110 10.24 6.02 -13.11
CA GLN A 110 10.40 6.50 -14.48
C GLN A 110 9.31 7.52 -14.81
N HIS A 111 8.04 7.23 -14.50
CA HIS A 111 6.93 8.16 -14.69
C HIS A 111 7.18 9.52 -14.01
N VAL A 112 7.67 9.52 -12.77
CA VAL A 112 7.97 10.76 -12.04
C VAL A 112 9.10 11.55 -12.71
N ARG A 113 10.14 10.87 -13.22
CA ARG A 113 11.25 11.52 -13.94
C ARG A 113 10.85 12.09 -15.29
N ASP A 114 10.05 11.34 -16.05
CA ASP A 114 9.65 11.72 -17.41
C ASP A 114 8.64 12.87 -17.42
N TRP A 115 7.88 13.01 -16.32
CA TRP A 115 6.82 14.00 -16.20
C TRP A 115 7.11 15.00 -15.08
N THR A 116 7.97 15.99 -15.38
CA THR A 116 8.10 17.16 -14.50
C THR A 116 6.82 18.00 -14.52
N LEU A 117 6.69 18.95 -13.60
CA LEU A 117 5.55 19.90 -13.63
C LEU A 117 5.49 20.66 -14.97
N ALA A 118 6.64 21.04 -15.52
CA ALA A 118 6.73 21.75 -16.79
C ALA A 118 6.33 20.84 -17.98
N ASP A 119 6.73 19.57 -17.97
CA ASP A 119 6.38 18.62 -19.03
C ASP A 119 4.88 18.31 -19.02
N ALA A 120 4.31 18.09 -17.85
CA ALA A 120 2.86 17.89 -17.69
C ALA A 120 2.06 19.12 -18.16
N ALA A 121 2.51 20.33 -17.80
CA ALA A 121 1.86 21.56 -18.25
C ALA A 121 1.94 21.77 -19.76
N ARG A 122 3.05 21.32 -20.39
CA ARG A 122 3.26 21.45 -21.84
C ARG A 122 2.37 20.49 -22.64
N ASP A 123 2.12 19.28 -22.15
CA ASP A 123 1.26 18.30 -22.81
C ASP A 123 0.39 17.58 -21.78
N TRP A 124 -0.64 18.30 -21.33
CA TRP A 124 -1.57 17.83 -20.29
C TRP A 124 -2.31 16.55 -20.69
N ALA A 125 -2.68 16.44 -21.96
CA ALA A 125 -3.38 15.27 -22.47
C ALA A 125 -2.49 14.03 -22.49
N ALA A 126 -1.22 14.15 -22.91
CA ALA A 126 -0.26 13.05 -22.84
C ALA A 126 0.05 12.65 -21.42
N TYR A 127 0.20 13.62 -20.52
CA TYR A 127 0.36 13.35 -19.09
C TYR A 127 -0.82 12.55 -18.52
N GLY A 128 -2.06 12.95 -18.84
CA GLY A 128 -3.25 12.22 -18.39
C GLY A 128 -3.27 10.76 -18.85
N ARG A 129 -2.84 10.48 -20.09
CA ARG A 129 -2.69 9.10 -20.60
C ARG A 129 -1.61 8.33 -19.82
N ALA A 130 -0.46 8.96 -19.54
CA ALA A 130 0.62 8.35 -18.80
C ALA A 130 0.20 8.04 -17.34
N VAL A 131 -0.54 8.94 -16.70
CA VAL A 131 -1.14 8.72 -15.37
C VAL A 131 -2.07 7.51 -15.38
N ALA A 132 -2.97 7.41 -16.37
CA ALA A 132 -3.92 6.30 -16.47
C ALA A 132 -3.20 4.94 -16.58
N LEU A 133 -2.12 4.86 -17.37
CA LEU A 133 -1.30 3.66 -17.49
C LEU A 133 -0.63 3.30 -16.17
N CYS A 134 0.01 4.27 -15.51
CA CYS A 134 0.70 4.07 -14.24
C CYS A 134 -0.27 3.61 -13.14
N ILE A 135 -1.46 4.21 -13.04
CA ILE A 135 -2.52 3.81 -12.11
C ILE A 135 -2.98 2.37 -12.40
N GLY A 136 -3.15 1.99 -13.67
CA GLY A 136 -3.54 0.63 -14.07
C GLY A 136 -2.52 -0.43 -13.65
N GLU A 137 -1.22 -0.12 -13.78
CA GLU A 137 -0.15 -1.00 -13.30
C GLU A 137 -0.18 -1.15 -11.77
N GLY A 138 -0.34 -0.05 -11.04
CA GLY A 138 -0.45 -0.06 -9.58
C GLY A 138 -1.68 -0.83 -9.09
N GLU A 139 -2.83 -0.66 -9.73
CA GLU A 139 -4.04 -1.39 -9.38
C GLU A 139 -3.92 -2.89 -9.66
N THR A 140 -3.23 -3.27 -10.73
CA THR A 140 -2.95 -4.68 -11.03
C THR A 140 -2.09 -5.33 -9.95
N LEU A 141 -1.07 -4.62 -9.45
CA LEU A 141 -0.24 -5.07 -8.35
C LEU A 141 -1.05 -5.17 -7.06
N ALA A 142 -1.78 -4.11 -6.68
CA ALA A 142 -2.56 -4.07 -5.45
C ALA A 142 -3.60 -5.21 -5.39
N ARG A 143 -4.28 -5.50 -6.49
CA ARG A 143 -5.21 -6.64 -6.56
C ARG A 143 -4.52 -7.98 -6.35
N PHE A 144 -3.37 -8.18 -6.99
CA PHE A 144 -2.58 -9.40 -6.80
C PHE A 144 -2.19 -9.57 -5.32
N GLU A 145 -1.76 -8.51 -4.66
CA GLU A 145 -1.39 -8.51 -3.24
C GLU A 145 -2.58 -8.83 -2.34
N GLU A 146 -3.72 -8.17 -2.57
CA GLU A 146 -4.94 -8.38 -1.79
C GLU A 146 -5.54 -9.78 -1.96
N THR A 147 -5.39 -10.42 -3.14
CA THR A 147 -6.00 -11.73 -3.42
C THR A 147 -5.07 -12.90 -3.20
N GLU A 148 -3.79 -12.76 -3.50
CA GLU A 148 -2.85 -13.88 -3.52
C GLU A 148 -1.83 -13.84 -2.36
N ILE A 149 -1.46 -12.66 -1.88
CA ILE A 149 -0.36 -12.48 -0.93
C ILE A 149 -0.88 -12.29 0.50
N TYR A 150 -1.69 -11.27 0.72
CA TYR A 150 -2.10 -10.88 2.07
C TYR A 150 -2.88 -11.98 2.82
N PRO A 151 -3.71 -12.81 2.17
CA PRO A 151 -4.34 -13.94 2.86
C PRO A 151 -3.37 -14.99 3.40
N LEU A 152 -2.14 -15.05 2.87
CA LEU A 152 -1.10 -16.01 3.26
C LEU A 152 -0.11 -15.45 4.29
N THR A 153 -0.21 -14.16 4.62
CA THR A 153 0.69 -13.49 5.58
C THR A 153 0.03 -13.26 6.94
N ALA A 154 -1.21 -13.70 7.10
CA ALA A 154 -1.99 -13.57 8.34
C ALA A 154 -1.61 -14.64 9.37
#